data_c667a9276dcb43bddf563674b10baf41
#
_entry.id   c667a9276dcb43bddf563674b10baf41
#
_cell.length_a   1.000
_cell.length_b   1.000
_cell.length_c   1.000
_cell.angle_alpha   90.00
_cell.angle_beta   90.00
_cell.angle_gamma   90.00
#
_symmetry.space_group_name_H-M   'P 1'
#
loop_
_entity.id
_entity.type
_entity.pdbx_description
1 polymer ?
#
loop_
_entity_poly.entity_id
_entity_poly.type
_entity_poly.pdbx_seq_one_letter_code
_entity_poly.pdbx_strand_id
1 'polypeptide(L)'
;MIIELIRADITSLKIDAIVNPRPTGGDVGTATVSSGGNVLCKFVITAVVPRAGEESEERKLRDAIFAALHRAEELAISSVAFPAFAGAAARVVLRAALDFRAHARSLQRVVFCAFNEEMHREFGRVLQELEAS
;
A
#
# COMPACT_ATOMS: atom_id res chain seq x y z
N MET A 1 9.22 -3.94 10.79
CA MET A 1 8.74 -3.21 9.59
C MET A 1 8.33 -1.80 10.00
N ILE A 2 8.91 -0.81 9.37
CA ILE A 2 8.63 0.60 9.63
C ILE A 2 7.61 1.09 8.61
N ILE A 3 6.62 1.84 9.05
CA ILE A 3 5.64 2.49 8.17
C ILE A 3 5.94 3.99 8.15
N GLU A 4 6.19 4.51 6.97
CA GLU A 4 6.53 5.92 6.75
C GLU A 4 5.53 6.59 5.83
N LEU A 5 5.33 7.87 6.04
CA LEU A 5 4.53 8.71 5.15
C LEU A 5 5.42 9.83 4.63
N ILE A 6 5.49 9.96 3.31
CA ILE A 6 6.27 11.02 2.66
C ILE A 6 5.42 11.74 1.61
N ARG A 7 5.83 12.96 1.30
CA ARG A 7 5.27 13.73 0.20
C ARG A 7 6.23 13.67 -0.97
N ALA A 8 5.88 12.86 -1.99
CA ALA A 8 6.74 12.63 -3.14
C ALA A 8 5.96 12.02 -4.29
N ASP A 9 6.53 12.11 -5.49
CA ASP A 9 6.08 11.32 -6.63
C ASP A 9 6.57 9.88 -6.42
N ILE A 10 5.64 8.94 -6.33
CA ILE A 10 5.95 7.54 -6.06
C ILE A 10 6.89 6.94 -7.11
N THR A 11 6.82 7.40 -8.37
CA THR A 11 7.68 6.89 -9.45
C THR A 11 9.13 7.38 -9.35
N SER A 12 9.41 8.38 -8.53
CA SER A 12 10.75 8.93 -8.34
C SER A 12 11.54 8.24 -7.22
N LEU A 13 10.92 7.32 -6.50
CA LEU A 13 11.55 6.68 -5.35
C LEU A 13 12.46 5.53 -5.75
N LYS A 14 13.62 5.44 -5.08
CA LYS A 14 14.45 4.24 -5.12
C LYS A 14 13.93 3.27 -4.08
N ILE A 15 13.07 2.36 -4.51
CA ILE A 15 12.39 1.41 -3.64
C ILE A 15 12.26 0.09 -4.41
N ASP A 16 12.19 -1.02 -3.71
CA ASP A 16 12.19 -2.32 -4.39
C ASP A 16 10.92 -2.56 -5.21
N ALA A 17 9.76 -2.18 -4.67
CA ALA A 17 8.50 -2.35 -5.39
C ALA A 17 7.55 -1.18 -5.13
N ILE A 18 6.69 -0.93 -6.12
CA ILE A 18 5.59 0.02 -6.01
C ILE A 18 4.29 -0.77 -6.12
N VAL A 19 3.33 -0.47 -5.26
CA VAL A 19 1.98 -1.04 -5.35
C VAL A 19 1.11 -0.10 -6.17
N ASN A 20 0.46 -0.66 -7.18
CA ASN A 20 -0.49 0.04 -8.04
C ASN A 20 -1.89 -0.49 -7.75
N PRO A 21 -2.72 0.23 -6.98
CA PRO A 21 -4.09 -0.20 -6.72
C PRO A 21 -4.97 0.06 -7.94
N ARG A 22 -5.72 -0.96 -8.37
CA ARG A 22 -6.61 -0.87 -9.54
C ARG A 22 -7.90 -1.63 -9.26
N PRO A 23 -9.04 -1.15 -9.78
CA PRO A 23 -10.31 -1.87 -9.61
C PRO A 23 -10.51 -2.99 -10.64
N THR A 24 -9.56 -3.18 -11.54
CA THR A 24 -9.63 -4.16 -12.65
C THR A 24 -8.34 -4.98 -12.71
N GLY A 25 -8.34 -6.03 -13.51
CA GLY A 25 -7.14 -6.83 -13.75
C GLY A 25 -7.08 -8.13 -12.97
N GLY A 26 -8.19 -8.53 -12.34
CA GLY A 26 -8.27 -9.76 -11.58
C GLY A 26 -9.40 -9.73 -10.57
N ASP A 27 -9.43 -10.73 -9.71
CA ASP A 27 -10.40 -10.79 -8.63
C ASP A 27 -10.06 -9.78 -7.54
N VAL A 28 -11.08 -9.07 -7.04
CA VAL A 28 -10.89 -8.09 -5.97
C VAL A 28 -10.34 -8.79 -4.72
N GLY A 29 -9.32 -8.18 -4.13
CA GLY A 29 -8.65 -8.75 -2.97
C GLY A 29 -7.39 -9.55 -3.32
N THR A 30 -7.00 -9.60 -4.60
CA THR A 30 -5.79 -10.29 -5.04
C THR A 30 -4.71 -9.30 -5.48
N ALA A 31 -3.49 -9.81 -5.68
CA ALA A 31 -2.38 -8.99 -6.16
C ALA A 31 -1.48 -9.81 -7.10
N THR A 32 -0.97 -9.15 -8.14
CA THR A 32 -0.04 -9.75 -9.11
C THR A 32 1.23 -8.93 -9.22
N VAL A 33 2.29 -9.54 -9.69
CA VAL A 33 3.62 -8.91 -9.79
C VAL A 33 4.05 -8.81 -11.25
N SER A 34 4.62 -7.66 -11.61
CA SER A 34 5.28 -7.46 -12.90
C SER A 34 6.61 -6.74 -12.70
N SER A 35 7.43 -6.64 -13.75
CA SER A 35 8.68 -5.90 -13.70
C SER A 35 8.41 -4.39 -13.60
N GLY A 36 9.39 -3.63 -13.08
CA GLY A 36 9.27 -2.19 -12.88
C GLY A 36 9.10 -1.36 -14.15
N GLY A 37 9.50 -1.88 -15.30
CA GLY A 37 9.37 -1.17 -16.58
C GLY A 37 10.17 0.12 -16.60
N ASN A 38 9.49 1.25 -16.80
CA ASN A 38 10.12 2.57 -16.92
C ASN A 38 10.25 3.33 -15.60
N VAL A 39 9.88 2.72 -14.46
CA VAL A 39 10.03 3.32 -13.14
C VAL A 39 11.31 2.79 -12.47
N LEU A 40 11.76 3.46 -11.40
CA LEU A 40 13.02 3.14 -10.73
C LEU A 40 12.96 1.88 -9.85
N CYS A 41 11.79 1.31 -9.64
CA CYS A 41 11.65 0.10 -8.82
C CYS A 41 11.92 -1.17 -9.63
N LYS A 42 12.20 -2.25 -8.92
CA LYS A 42 12.40 -3.58 -9.54
C LYS A 42 11.10 -4.25 -9.94
N PHE A 43 10.06 -4.05 -9.15
CA PHE A 43 8.77 -4.71 -9.35
C PHE A 43 7.61 -3.72 -9.20
N VAL A 44 6.53 -4.00 -9.91
CA VAL A 44 5.23 -3.35 -9.69
C VAL A 44 4.26 -4.42 -9.22
N ILE A 45 3.62 -4.18 -8.09
CA ILE A 45 2.61 -5.07 -7.52
C ILE A 45 1.25 -4.44 -7.80
N THR A 46 0.44 -5.08 -8.61
CA THR A 46 -0.91 -4.61 -8.91
C THR A 46 -1.88 -5.24 -7.92
N ALA A 47 -2.47 -4.42 -7.06
CA ALA A 47 -3.47 -4.87 -6.09
C ALA A 47 -4.85 -4.56 -6.65
N VAL A 48 -5.73 -5.56 -6.71
CA VAL A 48 -7.09 -5.38 -7.21
C VAL A 48 -7.98 -4.96 -6.05
N VAL A 49 -8.33 -3.67 -6.04
CA VAL A 49 -9.08 -3.05 -4.95
C VAL A 49 -10.56 -2.91 -5.32
N PRO A 50 -11.48 -2.88 -4.32
CA PRO A 50 -12.89 -2.69 -4.61
C PRO A 50 -13.16 -1.26 -5.10
N ARG A 51 -14.26 -1.11 -5.85
CA ARG A 51 -14.77 0.22 -6.20
C ARG A 51 -15.49 0.81 -4.99
N ALA A 52 -15.55 2.14 -4.92
CA ALA A 52 -16.28 2.82 -3.85
C ALA A 52 -17.75 2.38 -3.87
N GLY A 53 -18.30 2.06 -2.70
CA GLY A 53 -19.67 1.59 -2.55
C GLY A 53 -19.92 0.12 -2.87
N GLU A 54 -18.86 -0.63 -3.25
CA GLU A 54 -18.98 -2.06 -3.50
C GLU A 54 -19.28 -2.81 -2.19
N GLU A 55 -20.04 -3.90 -2.29
CA GLU A 55 -20.37 -4.73 -1.12
C GLU A 55 -19.09 -5.24 -0.44
N SER A 56 -19.05 -5.16 0.89
CA SER A 56 -17.90 -5.56 1.70
C SER A 56 -16.61 -4.83 1.32
N GLU A 57 -16.73 -3.55 0.98
CA GLU A 57 -15.61 -2.73 0.50
C GLU A 57 -14.41 -2.75 1.47
N GLU A 58 -14.65 -2.55 2.77
CA GLU A 58 -13.56 -2.52 3.75
C GLU A 58 -12.79 -3.84 3.81
N ARG A 59 -13.50 -4.97 3.87
CA ARG A 59 -12.86 -6.28 3.91
C ARG A 59 -12.07 -6.56 2.64
N LYS A 60 -12.66 -6.24 1.49
CA LYS A 60 -12.02 -6.47 0.19
C LYS A 60 -10.78 -5.60 0.02
N LEU A 61 -10.84 -4.34 0.48
CA LEU A 61 -9.69 -3.45 0.45
C LEU A 61 -8.57 -3.98 1.36
N ARG A 62 -8.92 -4.40 2.57
CA ARG A 62 -7.96 -5.01 3.49
C ARG A 62 -7.30 -6.23 2.86
N ASP A 63 -8.08 -7.10 2.24
CA ASP A 63 -7.56 -8.30 1.58
C ASP A 63 -6.57 -7.94 0.46
N ALA A 64 -6.88 -6.90 -0.33
CA ALA A 64 -6.00 -6.46 -1.40
C ALA A 64 -4.65 -5.94 -0.86
N ILE A 65 -4.67 -5.18 0.24
CA ILE A 65 -3.44 -4.68 0.85
C ILE A 65 -2.60 -5.82 1.43
N PHE A 66 -3.23 -6.77 2.13
CA PHE A 66 -2.54 -7.94 2.63
C PHE A 66 -1.96 -8.77 1.48
N ALA A 67 -2.70 -8.96 0.39
CA ALA A 67 -2.22 -9.69 -0.78
C ALA A 67 -0.98 -9.01 -1.38
N ALA A 68 -0.99 -7.68 -1.49
CA ALA A 68 0.16 -6.94 -2.00
C ALA A 68 1.39 -7.11 -1.10
N LEU A 69 1.22 -7.02 0.21
CA LEU A 69 2.31 -7.18 1.15
C LEU A 69 2.84 -8.63 1.18
N HIS A 70 1.97 -9.62 1.03
CA HIS A 70 2.40 -11.01 0.89
C HIS A 70 3.19 -11.24 -0.39
N ARG A 71 2.82 -10.60 -1.51
CA ARG A 71 3.62 -10.68 -2.73
C ARG A 71 5.02 -10.10 -2.51
N ALA A 72 5.12 -8.99 -1.79
CA ALA A 72 6.42 -8.42 -1.45
C ALA A 72 7.26 -9.39 -0.62
N GLU A 73 6.67 -10.08 0.35
CA GLU A 73 7.37 -11.09 1.14
C GLU A 73 7.83 -12.27 0.28
N GLU A 74 7.00 -12.74 -0.64
CA GLU A 74 7.37 -13.82 -1.58
C GLU A 74 8.56 -13.41 -2.45
N LEU A 75 8.66 -12.13 -2.81
CA LEU A 75 9.78 -11.60 -3.58
C LEU A 75 11.04 -11.40 -2.73
N ALA A 76 10.95 -11.57 -1.42
CA ALA A 76 12.03 -11.37 -0.46
C ALA A 76 12.66 -9.96 -0.56
N ILE A 77 11.85 -8.96 -0.90
CA ILE A 77 12.30 -7.56 -0.96
C ILE A 77 12.16 -6.89 0.40
N SER A 78 12.87 -5.79 0.59
CA SER A 78 12.91 -5.09 1.88
C SER A 78 12.04 -3.84 1.94
N SER A 79 11.64 -3.30 0.81
CA SER A 79 10.89 -2.03 0.77
C SER A 79 9.81 -2.02 -0.29
N VAL A 80 8.67 -1.39 0.04
CA VAL A 80 7.54 -1.25 -0.88
C VAL A 80 6.87 0.10 -0.64
N ALA A 81 6.40 0.72 -1.71
CA ALA A 81 5.69 2.00 -1.64
C ALA A 81 4.25 1.86 -2.14
N PHE A 82 3.34 2.51 -1.43
CA PHE A 82 1.93 2.63 -1.81
C PHE A 82 1.60 4.09 -2.06
N PRO A 83 0.68 4.40 -2.96
CA PRO A 83 0.09 5.73 -2.97
C PRO A 83 -0.78 5.90 -1.73
N ALA A 84 -0.90 7.12 -1.23
CA ALA A 84 -1.81 7.41 -0.13
C ALA A 84 -3.27 7.32 -0.62
N PHE A 85 -4.15 6.89 0.26
CA PHE A 85 -5.58 6.74 -0.03
C PHE A 85 -6.36 7.85 0.67
N ALA A 86 -7.41 8.33 0.02
CA ALA A 86 -8.25 9.40 0.56
C ALA A 86 -9.44 8.86 1.36
N GLY A 87 -9.98 9.67 2.25
CA GLY A 87 -11.22 9.40 2.96
C GLY A 87 -11.16 8.18 3.87
N ALA A 88 -12.26 7.44 3.93
CA ALA A 88 -12.38 6.27 4.79
C ALA A 88 -11.40 5.15 4.44
N ALA A 89 -10.97 5.07 3.17
CA ALA A 89 -10.00 4.07 2.72
C ALA A 89 -8.65 4.22 3.43
N ALA A 90 -8.24 5.43 3.78
CA ALA A 90 -6.97 5.67 4.46
C ALA A 90 -6.85 4.85 5.75
N ARG A 91 -7.91 4.84 6.56
CA ARG A 91 -7.90 4.09 7.83
C ARG A 91 -7.81 2.58 7.60
N VAL A 92 -8.54 2.06 6.63
CA VAL A 92 -8.53 0.63 6.31
C VAL A 92 -7.14 0.20 5.84
N VAL A 93 -6.54 0.96 4.93
CA VAL A 93 -5.23 0.67 4.37
C VAL A 93 -4.13 0.73 5.43
N LEU A 94 -4.13 1.78 6.24
CA LEU A 94 -3.14 1.94 7.31
C LEU A 94 -3.27 0.87 8.39
N ARG A 95 -4.51 0.53 8.78
CA ARG A 95 -4.72 -0.54 9.75
C ARG A 95 -4.22 -1.88 9.20
N ALA A 96 -4.47 -2.17 7.92
CA ALA A 96 -3.98 -3.38 7.29
C ALA A 96 -2.45 -3.44 7.31
N ALA A 97 -1.78 -2.34 6.97
CA ALA A 97 -0.32 -2.29 7.00
C ALA A 97 0.25 -2.47 8.43
N LEU A 98 -0.38 -1.83 9.41
CA LEU A 98 0.03 -1.98 10.81
C LEU A 98 -0.15 -3.42 11.28
N ASP A 99 -1.27 -4.06 10.94
CA ASP A 99 -1.55 -5.44 11.31
C ASP A 99 -0.58 -6.42 10.61
N PHE A 100 -0.15 -6.09 9.39
CA PHE A 100 0.80 -6.94 8.66
C PHE A 100 2.16 -7.03 9.33
N ARG A 101 2.51 -6.12 10.22
CA ARG A 101 3.78 -6.17 10.97
C ARG A 101 4.00 -7.52 11.63
N ALA A 102 2.94 -8.16 12.10
CA ALA A 102 3.02 -9.48 12.74
C ALA A 102 3.46 -10.58 11.77
N HIS A 103 3.34 -10.36 10.47
CA HIS A 103 3.66 -11.33 9.41
C HIS A 103 4.91 -10.96 8.62
N ALA A 104 5.48 -9.78 8.85
CA ALA A 104 6.62 -9.30 8.08
C ALA A 104 7.89 -10.08 8.42
N ARG A 105 8.65 -10.48 7.40
CA ARG A 105 9.93 -11.18 7.54
C ARG A 105 11.03 -10.44 6.80
N SER A 106 10.93 -10.31 5.46
CA SER A 106 11.90 -9.57 4.66
C SER A 106 11.57 -8.09 4.59
N LEU A 107 10.28 -7.71 4.61
CA LEU A 107 9.87 -6.32 4.55
C LEU A 107 10.30 -5.56 5.79
N GLN A 108 11.12 -4.53 5.57
CA GLN A 108 11.61 -3.65 6.62
C GLN A 108 10.95 -2.27 6.57
N ARG A 109 10.44 -1.89 5.40
CA ARG A 109 9.95 -0.53 5.18
C ARG A 109 8.76 -0.52 4.23
N VAL A 110 7.65 0.07 4.69
CA VAL A 110 6.47 0.35 3.87
C VAL A 110 6.29 1.86 3.83
N VAL A 111 6.31 2.44 2.65
CA VAL A 111 6.23 3.89 2.45
C VAL A 111 4.91 4.24 1.79
N PHE A 112 4.17 5.16 2.38
CA PHE A 112 2.98 5.74 1.76
C PHE A 112 3.35 7.10 1.18
N CYS A 113 3.03 7.31 -0.10
CA CYS A 113 3.39 8.53 -0.82
C CYS A 113 2.17 9.39 -1.06
N ALA A 114 2.14 10.56 -0.45
CA ALA A 114 1.14 11.58 -0.73
C ALA A 114 1.67 12.53 -1.79
N PHE A 115 0.89 12.79 -2.84
CA PHE A 115 1.35 13.66 -3.92
C PHE A 115 1.12 15.15 -3.66
N ASN A 116 0.35 15.51 -2.62
CA ASN A 116 0.16 16.90 -2.21
C ASN A 116 0.12 17.03 -0.70
N GLU A 117 0.16 18.27 -0.22
CA GLU A 117 0.22 18.56 1.21
C GLU A 117 -1.06 18.20 1.94
N GLU A 118 -2.21 18.43 1.34
CA GLU A 118 -3.51 18.10 1.94
C GLU A 118 -3.62 16.61 2.22
N MET A 119 -3.29 15.78 1.24
CA MET A 119 -3.31 14.32 1.38
C MET A 119 -2.30 13.85 2.43
N HIS A 120 -1.11 14.45 2.44
CA HIS A 120 -0.08 14.15 3.43
C HIS A 120 -0.59 14.42 4.85
N ARG A 121 -1.25 15.57 5.05
CA ARG A 121 -1.78 15.97 6.36
C ARG A 121 -2.89 15.04 6.83
N GLU A 122 -3.86 14.75 5.97
CA GLU A 122 -4.98 13.89 6.31
C GLU A 122 -4.55 12.46 6.60
N PHE A 123 -3.71 11.91 5.75
CA PHE A 123 -3.21 10.55 5.92
C PHE A 123 -2.34 10.44 7.18
N GLY A 124 -1.52 11.46 7.43
CA GLY A 124 -0.68 11.54 8.62
C GLY A 124 -1.50 11.59 9.91
N ARG A 125 -2.62 12.31 9.90
CA ARG A 125 -3.52 12.36 11.05
C ARG A 125 -4.09 10.99 11.38
N VAL A 126 -4.53 10.26 10.36
CA VAL A 126 -5.07 8.90 10.55
C VAL A 126 -3.99 7.96 11.09
N LEU A 127 -2.78 8.04 10.54
CA LEU A 127 -1.67 7.22 11.01
C LEU A 127 -1.36 7.48 12.49
N GLN A 128 -1.32 8.75 12.90
CA GLN A 128 -1.10 9.11 14.30
C GLN A 128 -2.20 8.56 15.20
N GLU A 129 -3.45 8.67 14.79
CA GLU A 129 -4.58 8.12 15.56
C GLU A 129 -4.46 6.62 15.75
N LEU A 130 -4.09 5.88 14.70
CA LEU A 130 -3.97 4.44 14.77
C LEU A 130 -2.78 3.99 15.60
N GLU A 131 -1.67 4.71 15.55
CA GLU A 131 -0.48 4.39 16.34
C GLU A 131 -0.65 4.72 17.81
N ALA A 132 -1.52 5.66 18.14
CA ALA A 132 -1.81 6.04 19.52
C ALA A 132 -2.82 5.12 20.22
N SER A 133 -3.50 4.25 19.47
CA SER A 133 -4.52 3.36 20.04
C SER A 133 -3.95 2.09 20.62
#